data_557e7f295298b92a8fb47726ed083337
#
_entry.id   557e7f295298b92a8fb47726ed083337
#
_cell.length_a   1.000
_cell.length_b   1.000
_cell.length_c   1.000
_cell.angle_alpha   90.00
_cell.angle_beta   90.00
_cell.angle_gamma   90.00
#
_symmetry.space_group_name_H-M   'P 1'
#
loop_
_entity.id
_entity.type
_entity.pdbx_description
1 polymer ?
#
loop_
_entity_poly.entity_id
_entity_poly.type
_entity_poly.pdbx_seq_one_letter_code
_entity_poly.pdbx_strand_id
1 'polypeptide(L)'
;MIGVNIIRKWWKRVLVNYYARWQPEADFLANLKIWCGAKPFLVSEFYIKAEDASYQGTGYANTEGGGWLVHTQKNRGEFYQNFCLRLLETHNCVGWVHFEYNDGYDSNGKASNKGVVSIEYEPYESFLSQMRQLNLSVHSLIDYYDTKSVQ
;
A
#
# COMPACT_ATOMS: atom_id res chain seq x y z
N MET A 1 -8.18 8.48 4.52
CA MET A 1 -7.83 7.78 3.27
C MET A 1 -6.70 8.56 2.60
N ILE A 2 -5.50 7.98 2.55
CA ILE A 2 -4.32 8.62 1.97
C ILE A 2 -4.04 7.87 0.67
N GLY A 3 -4.32 8.50 -0.47
CA GLY A 3 -4.13 7.90 -1.78
C GLY A 3 -3.41 8.83 -2.75
N VAL A 4 -2.73 8.24 -3.71
CA VAL A 4 -2.18 8.95 -4.87
C VAL A 4 -3.08 8.68 -6.06
N ASN A 5 -3.66 9.73 -6.62
CA ASN A 5 -4.44 9.66 -7.85
C ASN A 5 -3.57 10.01 -9.05
N ILE A 6 -3.37 9.07 -9.92
CA ILE A 6 -2.69 9.26 -11.20
C ILE A 6 -3.79 9.37 -12.27
N ILE A 7 -4.01 10.56 -12.81
CA ILE A 7 -5.05 10.78 -13.81
C ILE A 7 -4.54 10.34 -15.19
N ARG A 8 -4.87 9.10 -15.57
CA ARG A 8 -4.77 8.63 -16.95
C ARG A 8 -6.18 8.52 -17.58
N LYS A 9 -6.31 8.79 -18.90
CA LYS A 9 -7.61 8.92 -19.64
C LYS A 9 -8.64 7.83 -19.35
N TRP A 10 -9.87 8.24 -19.26
CA TRP A 10 -11.08 7.57 -18.78
C TRP A 10 -11.71 6.56 -19.74
N TRP A 11 -11.68 5.24 -19.47
CA TRP A 11 -12.70 4.26 -19.91
C TRP A 11 -12.60 2.96 -19.11
N LYS A 12 -13.62 2.60 -18.33
CA LYS A 12 -13.81 1.37 -17.54
C LYS A 12 -12.59 0.98 -16.67
N ARG A 13 -12.52 1.52 -15.46
CA ARG A 13 -11.49 1.21 -14.45
C ARG A 13 -11.76 -0.13 -13.77
N VAL A 14 -10.70 -0.84 -13.40
CA VAL A 14 -10.76 -2.01 -12.53
C VAL A 14 -10.30 -1.59 -11.14
N LEU A 15 -11.08 -1.91 -10.10
CA LEU A 15 -10.71 -1.72 -8.70
C LEU A 15 -10.26 -3.07 -8.15
N VAL A 16 -9.13 -3.10 -7.48
CA VAL A 16 -8.57 -4.31 -6.88
C VAL A 16 -8.08 -4.03 -5.47
N ASN A 17 -8.19 -5.02 -4.59
CA ASN A 17 -7.59 -5.01 -3.26
C ASN A 17 -6.42 -5.98 -3.24
N TYR A 18 -5.37 -5.63 -2.52
CA TYR A 18 -4.21 -6.49 -2.33
C TYR A 18 -3.98 -6.80 -0.85
N TYR A 19 -4.01 -8.08 -0.53
CA TYR A 19 -3.75 -8.60 0.81
C TYR A 19 -2.57 -9.58 0.74
N ALA A 20 -1.39 -9.07 1.05
CA ALA A 20 -0.13 -9.77 0.87
C ALA A 20 -0.06 -11.15 1.54
N ARG A 21 -0.75 -11.35 2.67
CA ARG A 21 -0.77 -12.63 3.38
C ARG A 21 -1.43 -13.76 2.59
N TRP A 22 -2.39 -13.43 1.72
CA TRP A 22 -3.16 -14.41 0.99
C TRP A 22 -2.69 -14.60 -0.45
N GLN A 23 -1.92 -13.66 -0.96
CA GLN A 23 -1.44 -13.70 -2.33
C GLN A 23 -0.04 -13.10 -2.44
N PRO A 24 0.97 -13.88 -2.88
CA PRO A 24 2.30 -13.35 -3.19
C PRO A 24 2.22 -12.18 -4.18
N GLU A 25 3.08 -11.18 -4.01
CA GLU A 25 3.06 -9.97 -4.83
C GLU A 25 3.25 -10.27 -6.33
N ALA A 26 4.16 -11.19 -6.66
CA ALA A 26 4.40 -11.58 -8.05
C ALA A 26 3.15 -12.17 -8.71
N ASP A 27 2.41 -13.02 -7.99
CA ASP A 27 1.16 -13.61 -8.48
C ASP A 27 0.06 -12.55 -8.64
N PHE A 28 -0.04 -11.61 -7.69
CA PHE A 28 -0.96 -10.50 -7.78
C PHE A 28 -0.70 -9.64 -9.03
N LEU A 29 0.55 -9.25 -9.26
CA LEU A 29 0.95 -8.45 -10.42
C LEU A 29 0.73 -9.21 -11.74
N ALA A 30 1.00 -10.52 -11.77
CA ALA A 30 0.71 -11.36 -12.94
C ALA A 30 -0.80 -11.43 -13.22
N ASN A 31 -1.60 -11.61 -12.19
CA ASN A 31 -3.06 -11.64 -12.29
C ASN A 31 -3.66 -10.29 -12.71
N LEU A 32 -3.05 -9.16 -12.34
CA LEU A 32 -3.48 -7.84 -12.81
C LEU A 32 -3.45 -7.74 -14.34
N LYS A 33 -2.43 -8.31 -14.99
CA LYS A 33 -2.33 -8.35 -16.45
C LYS A 33 -3.51 -9.15 -17.06
N ILE A 34 -3.92 -10.23 -16.41
CA ILE A 34 -5.04 -11.07 -16.87
C ILE A 34 -6.37 -10.35 -16.65
N TRP A 35 -6.60 -9.80 -15.46
CA TRP A 35 -7.88 -9.19 -15.08
C TRP A 35 -8.12 -7.84 -15.75
N CYS A 36 -7.07 -7.05 -15.88
CA CYS A 36 -7.18 -5.68 -16.38
C CYS A 36 -6.86 -5.59 -17.87
N GLY A 37 -6.00 -6.47 -18.40
CA GLY A 37 -5.43 -6.30 -19.73
C GLY A 37 -4.78 -4.91 -19.86
N ALA A 38 -5.14 -4.16 -20.88
CA ALA A 38 -4.68 -2.79 -21.07
C ALA A 38 -5.54 -1.72 -20.36
N LYS A 39 -6.54 -2.13 -19.53
CA LYS A 39 -7.42 -1.17 -18.85
C LYS A 39 -6.71 -0.54 -17.65
N PRO A 40 -6.97 0.74 -17.37
CA PRO A 40 -6.52 1.37 -16.14
C PRO A 40 -7.08 0.67 -14.90
N PHE A 41 -6.24 0.47 -13.87
CA PHE A 41 -6.68 -0.08 -12.60
C PHE A 41 -6.25 0.80 -11.41
N LEU A 42 -6.98 0.68 -10.31
CA LEU A 42 -6.69 1.29 -9.02
C LEU A 42 -6.59 0.19 -7.98
N VAL A 43 -5.50 0.18 -7.20
CA VAL A 43 -5.44 -0.62 -5.98
C VAL A 43 -6.19 0.15 -4.90
N SER A 44 -7.43 -0.27 -4.63
CA SER A 44 -8.34 0.46 -3.75
C SER A 44 -8.08 0.22 -2.27
N GLU A 45 -7.35 -0.84 -1.93
CA GLU A 45 -6.97 -1.15 -0.56
C GLU A 45 -5.74 -2.05 -0.52
N PHE A 46 -4.76 -1.69 0.27
CA PHE A 46 -3.66 -2.56 0.69
C PHE A 46 -3.03 -2.05 1.98
N TYR A 47 -2.43 -2.94 2.76
CA TYR A 47 -1.67 -2.63 3.95
C TYR A 47 -0.77 -3.78 4.36
N ILE A 48 0.20 -3.47 5.20
CA ILE A 48 0.93 -4.42 6.03
C ILE A 48 1.04 -3.90 7.46
N LYS A 49 1.35 -4.77 8.40
CA LYS A 49 1.41 -4.49 9.83
C LYS A 49 2.87 -4.58 10.32
N ALA A 50 3.18 -3.92 11.45
CA ALA A 50 4.48 -4.05 12.10
C ALA A 50 4.34 -4.52 13.56
N GLU A 51 5.35 -5.26 14.02
CA GLU A 51 5.42 -5.80 15.38
C GLU A 51 5.73 -4.73 16.43
N ASP A 52 6.43 -3.65 16.02
CA ASP A 52 6.84 -2.55 16.90
C ASP A 52 5.72 -1.55 17.24
N ALA A 53 4.51 -1.74 16.73
CA ALA A 53 3.35 -0.97 17.14
C ALA A 53 2.91 -1.36 18.57
N SER A 54 2.60 -0.36 19.39
CA SER A 54 2.16 -0.58 20.77
C SER A 54 1.12 0.44 21.21
N TYR A 55 0.35 0.07 22.22
CA TYR A 55 -0.62 0.93 22.90
C TYR A 55 -0.44 0.77 24.40
N GLN A 56 -0.22 1.86 25.12
CA GLN A 56 0.03 1.88 26.57
C GLN A 56 1.10 0.85 27.00
N GLY A 57 2.17 0.72 26.20
CA GLY A 57 3.26 -0.21 26.49
C GLY A 57 2.97 -1.69 26.20
N THR A 58 1.78 -2.00 25.67
CA THR A 58 1.39 -3.34 25.24
C THR A 58 1.49 -3.44 23.72
N GLY A 59 2.22 -4.44 23.22
CA GLY A 59 2.32 -4.70 21.78
C GLY A 59 0.96 -5.02 21.16
N TYR A 60 0.79 -4.65 19.90
CA TYR A 60 -0.42 -4.99 19.15
C TYR A 60 -0.46 -6.50 18.85
N ALA A 61 -1.65 -7.06 18.94
CA ALA A 61 -1.83 -8.49 18.66
C ALA A 61 -1.64 -8.82 17.17
N ASN A 62 -2.06 -7.92 16.29
CA ASN A 62 -1.93 -8.06 14.82
C ASN A 62 -2.47 -9.38 14.25
N THR A 63 -3.43 -10.02 14.93
CA THR A 63 -3.90 -11.39 14.61
C THR A 63 -4.84 -11.42 13.42
N GLU A 64 -5.55 -10.32 13.15
CA GLU A 64 -6.52 -10.23 12.06
C GLU A 64 -6.01 -9.45 10.85
N GLY A 65 -6.71 -9.66 9.72
CA GLY A 65 -6.49 -8.98 8.47
C GLY A 65 -5.44 -9.63 7.56
N GLY A 66 -5.54 -9.33 6.28
CA GLY A 66 -4.77 -9.95 5.20
C GLY A 66 -3.38 -9.38 4.97
N GLY A 67 -2.99 -8.32 5.67
CA GLY A 67 -1.66 -7.74 5.55
C GLY A 67 -0.58 -8.60 6.23
N TRP A 68 0.62 -8.63 5.63
CA TRP A 68 1.77 -9.27 6.24
C TRP A 68 2.18 -8.55 7.53
N LEU A 69 2.95 -9.22 8.37
CA LEU A 69 3.56 -8.68 9.56
C LEU A 69 5.06 -8.54 9.31
N VAL A 70 5.58 -7.32 9.46
CA VAL A 70 7.00 -6.99 9.39
C VAL A 70 7.49 -6.53 10.76
N HIS A 71 8.80 -6.41 10.94
CA HIS A 71 9.35 -6.10 12.27
C HIS A 71 9.13 -4.66 12.70
N THR A 72 9.23 -3.70 11.78
CA THR A 72 9.24 -2.27 12.13
C THR A 72 8.38 -1.41 11.22
N GLN A 73 8.03 -0.21 11.70
CA GLN A 73 7.38 0.83 10.89
C GLN A 73 8.25 1.26 9.69
N LYS A 74 9.59 1.18 9.85
CA LYS A 74 10.50 1.39 8.72
C LYS A 74 10.30 0.34 7.63
N ASN A 75 10.20 -0.94 8.00
CA ASN A 75 9.94 -2.01 7.03
C ASN A 75 8.56 -1.88 6.36
N ARG A 76 7.57 -1.31 7.04
CA ARG A 76 6.28 -0.94 6.42
C ARG A 76 6.48 0.07 5.29
N GLY A 77 7.31 1.09 5.54
CA GLY A 77 7.63 2.10 4.53
C GLY A 77 8.39 1.52 3.34
N GLU A 78 9.36 0.66 3.58
CA GLU A 78 10.11 -0.06 2.54
C GLU A 78 9.17 -0.93 1.68
N PHE A 79 8.25 -1.65 2.31
CA PHE A 79 7.23 -2.40 1.58
C PHE A 79 6.35 -1.48 0.74
N TYR A 80 5.85 -0.38 1.32
CA TYR A 80 5.03 0.58 0.61
C TYR A 80 5.73 1.09 -0.66
N GLN A 81 6.99 1.51 -0.53
CA GLN A 81 7.77 1.98 -1.67
C GLN A 81 7.94 0.89 -2.73
N ASN A 82 8.38 -0.30 -2.34
CA ASN A 82 8.60 -1.40 -3.26
C ASN A 82 7.31 -1.80 -4.00
N PHE A 83 6.21 -1.96 -3.28
CA PHE A 83 4.94 -2.32 -3.89
C PHE A 83 4.43 -1.25 -4.86
N CYS A 84 4.47 0.02 -4.47
CA CYS A 84 4.02 1.11 -5.34
C CYS A 84 4.91 1.30 -6.57
N LEU A 85 6.23 1.10 -6.47
CA LEU A 85 7.13 1.09 -7.63
C LEU A 85 6.75 -0.02 -8.61
N ARG A 86 6.46 -1.23 -8.11
CA ARG A 86 5.99 -2.35 -8.95
C ARG A 86 4.64 -2.06 -9.62
N LEU A 87 3.76 -1.32 -8.96
CA LEU A 87 2.51 -0.86 -9.59
C LEU A 87 2.76 0.13 -10.71
N LEU A 88 3.72 1.04 -10.56
CA LEU A 88 4.11 1.99 -11.61
C LEU A 88 4.71 1.29 -12.83
N GLU A 89 5.50 0.23 -12.64
CA GLU A 89 6.05 -0.60 -13.72
C GLU A 89 4.97 -1.25 -14.60
N THR A 90 3.73 -1.36 -14.14
CA THR A 90 2.64 -1.91 -14.94
C THR A 90 2.12 -0.96 -16.02
N HIS A 91 2.48 0.31 -15.98
CA HIS A 91 2.08 1.41 -16.88
C HIS A 91 0.56 1.71 -16.94
N ASN A 92 -0.29 0.87 -16.41
CA ASN A 92 -1.74 1.06 -16.38
C ASN A 92 -2.33 1.22 -14.98
N CYS A 93 -1.49 1.25 -13.94
CA CYS A 93 -1.90 1.68 -12.60
C CYS A 93 -2.22 3.18 -12.60
N VAL A 94 -3.41 3.55 -12.13
CA VAL A 94 -3.85 4.95 -12.03
C VAL A 94 -3.86 5.46 -10.59
N GLY A 95 -3.48 4.63 -9.63
CA GLY A 95 -3.34 5.03 -8.23
C GLY A 95 -3.47 3.85 -7.28
N TRP A 96 -3.30 4.18 -6.02
CA TRP A 96 -3.43 3.24 -4.91
C TRP A 96 -3.91 3.96 -3.66
N VAL A 97 -4.52 3.22 -2.74
CA VAL A 97 -5.02 3.70 -1.46
C VAL A 97 -4.51 2.79 -0.36
N HIS A 98 -3.77 3.36 0.58
CA HIS A 98 -3.37 2.64 1.79
C HIS A 98 -4.54 2.52 2.76
N PHE A 99 -4.78 1.37 3.30
CA PHE A 99 -5.74 1.08 4.34
C PHE A 99 -4.99 0.86 5.67
N GLU A 100 -5.16 1.73 6.65
CA GLU A 100 -6.14 2.80 6.80
C GLU A 100 -5.50 4.07 7.40
N TYR A 101 -6.33 5.06 7.85
CA TYR A 101 -5.78 6.28 8.43
C TYR A 101 -5.24 6.04 9.84
N ASN A 102 -6.04 5.52 10.75
CA ASN A 102 -5.62 5.23 12.13
C ASN A 102 -5.70 3.74 12.42
N ASP A 103 -4.85 3.28 13.32
CA ASP A 103 -4.96 1.95 13.88
C ASP A 103 -6.29 1.78 14.63
N GLY A 104 -6.79 0.56 14.68
CA GLY A 104 -8.04 0.24 15.33
C GLY A 104 -7.98 -1.10 16.06
N TYR A 105 -9.11 -1.45 16.66
CA TYR A 105 -9.30 -2.76 17.26
C TYR A 105 -9.94 -3.71 16.25
N ASP A 106 -9.49 -4.96 16.25
CA ASP A 106 -10.12 -6.04 15.52
C ASP A 106 -11.46 -6.47 16.16
N SER A 107 -12.16 -7.41 15.54
CA SER A 107 -13.44 -7.92 16.02
C SER A 107 -13.37 -8.56 17.41
N ASN A 108 -12.18 -8.94 17.87
CA ASN A 108 -11.92 -9.52 19.19
C ASN A 108 -11.44 -8.47 20.21
N GLY A 109 -11.49 -7.18 19.86
CA GLY A 109 -11.04 -6.08 20.72
C GLY A 109 -9.51 -6.01 20.86
N LYS A 110 -8.75 -6.61 19.93
CA LYS A 110 -7.28 -6.58 19.93
C LYS A 110 -6.78 -5.54 18.94
N ALA A 111 -5.77 -4.76 19.35
CA ALA A 111 -5.18 -3.73 18.51
C ALA A 111 -4.46 -4.32 17.28
N SER A 112 -4.63 -3.66 16.13
CA SER A 112 -4.06 -4.05 14.84
C SER A 112 -3.45 -2.85 14.13
N ASN A 113 -2.19 -2.98 13.71
CA ASN A 113 -1.41 -1.93 13.06
C ASN A 113 -1.67 -1.89 11.55
N LYS A 114 -2.64 -1.11 11.14
CA LYS A 114 -2.98 -0.87 9.72
C LYS A 114 -2.85 0.60 9.35
N GLY A 115 -3.01 1.47 10.34
CA GLY A 115 -3.04 2.91 10.17
C GLY A 115 -1.69 3.55 9.83
N VAL A 116 -1.75 4.79 9.40
CA VAL A 116 -0.58 5.68 9.27
C VAL A 116 -0.31 6.43 10.58
N VAL A 117 -1.29 6.41 11.48
CA VAL A 117 -1.20 6.87 12.86
C VAL A 117 -1.66 5.77 13.82
N SER A 118 -1.22 5.83 15.06
CA SER A 118 -1.59 4.89 16.11
C SER A 118 -3.07 5.04 16.55
N ILE A 119 -3.52 4.19 17.48
CA ILE A 119 -4.83 4.34 18.16
C ILE A 119 -4.93 5.69 18.89
N GLU A 120 -3.79 6.24 19.34
CA GLU A 120 -3.72 7.54 20.03
C GLU A 120 -3.53 8.71 19.04
N TYR A 121 -3.64 8.44 17.73
CA TYR A 121 -3.41 9.40 16.64
C TYR A 121 -1.96 9.92 16.54
N GLU A 122 -1.00 9.23 17.14
CA GLU A 122 0.41 9.56 16.98
C GLU A 122 0.93 9.03 15.64
N PRO A 123 1.61 9.86 14.83
CA PRO A 123 2.07 9.48 13.51
C PRO A 123 3.23 8.47 13.56
N TYR A 124 3.20 7.48 12.69
CA TYR A 124 4.33 6.58 12.45
C TYR A 124 5.34 7.24 11.51
N GLU A 125 6.18 8.15 12.04
CA GLU A 125 7.05 9.01 11.23
C GLU A 125 8.00 8.24 10.30
N SER A 126 8.57 7.13 10.74
CA SER A 126 9.46 6.31 9.91
C SER A 126 8.72 5.65 8.72
N PHE A 127 7.44 5.35 8.87
CA PHE A 127 6.57 4.89 7.79
C PHE A 127 6.14 6.06 6.89
N LEU A 128 5.62 7.12 7.49
CA LEU A 128 5.09 8.29 6.77
C LEU A 128 6.15 9.02 5.94
N SER A 129 7.39 9.12 6.44
CA SER A 129 8.48 9.75 5.69
C SER A 129 8.76 9.03 4.37
N GLN A 130 8.74 7.70 4.37
CA GLN A 130 8.95 6.90 3.16
C GLN A 130 7.76 6.96 2.20
N MET A 131 6.52 6.94 2.72
CA MET A 131 5.32 7.19 1.92
C MET A 131 5.39 8.56 1.23
N ARG A 132 5.73 9.59 1.99
CA ARG A 132 5.86 10.98 1.48
C ARG A 132 6.92 11.09 0.41
N GLN A 133 8.08 10.48 0.62
CA GLN A 133 9.17 10.46 -0.35
C GLN A 133 8.72 9.90 -1.70
N LEU A 134 8.08 8.72 -1.70
CA LEU A 134 7.57 8.12 -2.93
C LEU A 134 6.47 8.98 -3.56
N ASN A 135 5.48 9.39 -2.77
CA ASN A 135 4.30 10.10 -3.27
C ASN A 135 4.66 11.46 -3.91
N LEU A 136 5.67 12.15 -3.38
CA LEU A 136 6.19 13.39 -4.00
C LEU A 136 6.98 13.14 -5.29
N SER A 137 7.53 11.94 -5.46
CA SER A 137 8.31 11.57 -6.65
C SER A 137 7.48 10.89 -7.74
N VAL A 138 6.19 10.67 -7.53
CA VAL A 138 5.37 9.79 -8.37
C VAL A 138 5.34 10.22 -9.84
N HIS A 139 5.24 11.51 -10.14
CA HIS A 139 5.21 11.99 -11.52
C HIS A 139 6.54 11.76 -12.24
N SER A 140 7.66 12.05 -11.58
CA SER A 140 9.00 11.79 -12.14
C SER A 140 9.25 10.30 -12.35
N LEU A 141 8.71 9.45 -11.47
CA LEU A 141 8.78 7.99 -11.62
C LEU A 141 7.95 7.49 -12.79
N ILE A 142 6.76 8.07 -13.02
CA ILE A 142 5.94 7.74 -14.20
C ILE A 142 6.70 8.09 -15.48
N ASP A 143 7.26 9.28 -15.57
CA ASP A 143 8.04 9.71 -16.74
C ASP A 143 9.23 8.77 -16.99
N TYR A 144 9.91 8.35 -15.92
CA TYR A 144 11.01 7.39 -16.01
C TYR A 144 10.57 6.02 -16.54
N TYR A 145 9.48 5.45 -16.04
CA TYR A 145 8.98 4.15 -16.50
C TYR A 145 8.41 4.22 -17.92
N ASP A 146 7.70 5.29 -18.26
CA ASP A 146 7.12 5.45 -19.60
C ASP A 146 8.21 5.62 -20.67
N THR A 147 9.36 6.24 -20.35
CA THR A 147 10.48 6.34 -21.29
C THR A 147 11.24 5.03 -21.50
N LYS A 148 11.33 4.18 -20.48
CA LYS A 148 11.98 2.86 -20.61
C LYS A 148 11.20 1.85 -21.45
N SER A 149 9.91 2.03 -21.61
CA SER A 149 9.06 1.12 -22.40
C SER A 149 9.22 1.30 -23.90
N VAL A 150 9.94 2.32 -24.35
CA VAL A 150 10.12 2.68 -25.77
C VAL A 150 11.42 2.12 -26.34
N GLN A 151 12.24 1.45 -25.54
CA GLN A 151 13.46 0.76 -25.94
C GLN A 151 13.23 -0.76 -26.04
#